data_7e66839dd0c29d60696d437152ee2d63
#
_entry.id   7e66839dd0c29d60696d437152ee2d63
#
_cell.length_a   1.000
_cell.length_b   1.000
_cell.length_c   1.000
_cell.angle_alpha   90.00
_cell.angle_beta   90.00
_cell.angle_gamma   90.00
#
_symmetry.space_group_name_H-M   'P 1'
#
loop_
_entity.id
_entity.type
_entity.pdbx_description
1 polymer ?
#
loop_
_entity_poly.entity_id
_entity_poly.type
_entity_poly.pdbx_seq_one_letter_code
_entity_poly.pdbx_strand_id
1 'polypeptide(L)'
;MAKTRNVCFSLILAFHLLTFFSCMSSGFRVPGEKAIIFKNIATEYYSIAEGYMDIKKYDKAAEYYTLAMRNKELYLTSYYKLARAYALAKNWDKAFECYSDLLSLDKDNSVLKASLAYITAMRGETDNAILQYKDLITENPYDENLLESYVALLLNVGRSEDAESSFFILKEKFPDNKQLSNFAQQLADTIDNFDADKKISVSGESKAEKGDSNQKAS
;
A
#
# COMPACT_ATOMS: atom_id res chain seq x y z
N MET A 1 -25.08 -1.56 82.24
CA MET A 1 -25.66 -1.62 80.87
C MET A 1 -24.89 -0.86 79.81
N ALA A 2 -24.06 0.17 80.07
CA ALA A 2 -23.31 0.93 79.05
C ALA A 2 -22.07 0.16 78.49
N LYS A 3 -21.43 -0.69 79.31
CA LYS A 3 -20.21 -1.40 78.94
C LYS A 3 -20.43 -2.51 77.88
N THR A 4 -21.59 -3.18 77.92
CA THR A 4 -21.94 -4.21 76.94
C THR A 4 -22.35 -3.64 75.59
N ARG A 5 -22.88 -2.42 75.54
CA ARG A 5 -23.29 -1.74 74.28
C ARG A 5 -22.08 -1.28 73.46
N ASN A 6 -20.99 -0.88 74.13
CA ASN A 6 -19.76 -0.47 73.46
C ASN A 6 -18.99 -1.67 72.86
N VAL A 7 -19.05 -2.82 73.52
CA VAL A 7 -18.40 -4.07 73.03
C VAL A 7 -19.13 -4.58 71.78
N CYS A 8 -20.50 -4.55 71.71
CA CYS A 8 -21.22 -4.94 70.54
C CYS A 8 -20.96 -4.00 69.36
N PHE A 9 -20.88 -2.68 69.61
CA PHE A 9 -20.60 -1.69 68.53
C PHE A 9 -19.17 -1.88 67.98
N SER A 10 -18.18 -2.18 68.81
CA SER A 10 -16.79 -2.45 68.41
C SER A 10 -16.68 -3.72 67.60
N LEU A 11 -17.42 -4.78 67.93
CA LEU A 11 -17.46 -6.05 67.18
C LEU A 11 -18.14 -5.90 65.82
N ILE A 12 -19.22 -5.12 65.73
CA ILE A 12 -19.88 -4.85 64.44
C ILE A 12 -18.99 -4.02 63.52
N LEU A 13 -18.29 -2.99 64.07
CA LEU A 13 -17.33 -2.20 63.31
C LEU A 13 -16.14 -3.01 62.80
N ALA A 14 -15.61 -3.94 63.62
CA ALA A 14 -14.53 -4.85 63.24
C ALA A 14 -14.98 -5.85 62.16
N PHE A 15 -16.24 -6.32 62.21
CA PHE A 15 -16.80 -7.21 61.20
C PHE A 15 -16.99 -6.51 59.86
N HIS A 16 -17.42 -5.25 59.83
CA HIS A 16 -17.51 -4.44 58.60
C HIS A 16 -16.12 -4.11 58.02
N LEU A 17 -15.11 -3.86 58.83
CA LEU A 17 -13.73 -3.66 58.35
C LEU A 17 -13.14 -4.92 57.71
N LEU A 18 -13.47 -6.11 58.23
CA LEU A 18 -13.04 -7.38 57.63
C LEU A 18 -13.72 -7.69 56.29
N THR A 19 -14.98 -7.25 56.08
CA THR A 19 -15.66 -7.43 54.79
C THR A 19 -15.13 -6.52 53.72
N PHE A 20 -14.59 -5.34 54.03
CA PHE A 20 -13.97 -4.44 53.05
C PHE A 20 -12.61 -4.95 52.52
N PHE A 21 -11.89 -5.81 53.31
CA PHE A 21 -10.61 -6.38 52.86
C PHE A 21 -10.76 -7.62 51.96
N SER A 22 -11.96 -8.21 51.86
CA SER A 22 -12.19 -9.45 51.09
C SER A 22 -12.36 -9.23 49.58
N CYS A 23 -12.31 -7.99 49.08
CA CYS A 23 -12.42 -7.69 47.66
C CYS A 23 -11.09 -7.34 46.95
N MET A 24 -9.97 -7.63 47.59
CA MET A 24 -8.71 -7.70 46.86
C MET A 24 -8.64 -9.05 46.12
N SER A 25 -9.31 -9.14 44.98
CA SER A 25 -9.12 -10.25 44.06
C SER A 25 -7.65 -10.26 43.67
N SER A 26 -6.89 -11.15 44.29
CA SER A 26 -5.60 -11.56 43.73
C SER A 26 -5.91 -12.20 42.38
N GLY A 27 -5.88 -11.38 41.30
CA GLY A 27 -6.04 -11.88 39.95
C GLY A 27 -5.02 -13.00 39.77
N PHE A 28 -5.52 -14.22 39.63
CA PHE A 28 -4.70 -15.38 39.29
C PHE A 28 -4.02 -15.04 37.96
N ARG A 29 -2.76 -14.69 37.99
CA ARG A 29 -1.96 -14.43 36.80
C ARG A 29 -1.67 -15.76 36.13
N VAL A 30 -2.40 -16.08 35.09
CA VAL A 30 -2.10 -17.25 34.24
C VAL A 30 -0.76 -16.99 33.53
N PRO A 31 0.24 -17.86 33.68
CA PRO A 31 1.49 -17.74 32.96
C PRO A 31 1.22 -17.67 31.45
N GLY A 32 1.70 -16.63 30.78
CA GLY A 32 1.49 -16.43 29.35
C GLY A 32 0.23 -15.64 28.96
N GLU A 33 -0.70 -15.34 29.88
CA GLU A 33 -1.94 -14.59 29.60
C GLU A 33 -1.69 -13.27 28.87
N LYS A 34 -0.71 -12.49 29.32
CA LYS A 34 -0.34 -11.23 28.67
C LYS A 34 0.14 -11.42 27.23
N ALA A 35 0.89 -12.49 26.98
CA ALA A 35 1.40 -12.80 25.64
C ALA A 35 0.24 -13.17 24.70
N ILE A 36 -0.74 -13.95 25.17
CA ILE A 36 -1.94 -14.33 24.42
C ILE A 36 -2.80 -13.09 24.12
N ILE A 37 -3.04 -12.24 25.12
CA ILE A 37 -3.80 -11.00 24.93
C ILE A 37 -3.10 -10.09 23.90
N PHE A 38 -1.78 -9.91 24.00
CA PHE A 38 -1.00 -9.12 23.06
C PHE A 38 -1.05 -9.67 21.63
N LYS A 39 -0.98 -11.01 21.49
CA LYS A 39 -1.11 -11.67 20.20
C LYS A 39 -2.48 -11.45 19.58
N ASN A 40 -3.54 -11.61 20.36
CA ASN A 40 -4.92 -11.42 19.90
C ASN A 40 -5.18 -9.97 19.50
N ILE A 41 -4.74 -8.99 20.29
CA ILE A 41 -4.88 -7.56 19.97
C ILE A 41 -4.16 -7.21 18.66
N ALA A 42 -2.95 -7.72 18.44
CA ALA A 42 -2.21 -7.45 17.21
C ALA A 42 -2.90 -8.07 15.97
N THR A 43 -3.49 -9.25 16.13
CA THR A 43 -4.30 -9.89 15.08
C THR A 43 -5.55 -9.06 14.75
N GLU A 44 -6.22 -8.52 15.77
CA GLU A 44 -7.35 -7.61 15.56
C GLU A 44 -6.92 -6.32 14.83
N TYR A 45 -5.79 -5.72 15.20
CA TYR A 45 -5.28 -4.56 14.47
C TYR A 45 -4.99 -4.89 13.00
N TYR A 46 -4.41 -6.06 12.73
CA TYR A 46 -4.18 -6.51 11.36
C TYR A 46 -5.51 -6.64 10.59
N SER A 47 -6.51 -7.27 11.18
CA SER A 47 -7.84 -7.43 10.56
C SER A 47 -8.53 -6.10 10.30
N ILE A 48 -8.44 -5.15 11.24
CA ILE A 48 -8.96 -3.79 11.08
C ILE A 48 -8.24 -3.08 9.93
N ALA A 49 -6.91 -3.24 9.81
CA ALA A 49 -6.13 -2.67 8.73
C ALA A 49 -6.57 -3.21 7.37
N GLU A 50 -6.77 -4.54 7.23
CA GLU A 50 -7.32 -5.14 6.00
C GLU A 50 -8.70 -4.55 5.65
N GLY A 51 -9.59 -4.41 6.64
CA GLY A 51 -10.88 -3.75 6.42
C GLY A 51 -10.76 -2.31 5.92
N TYR A 52 -9.78 -1.54 6.41
CA TYR A 52 -9.50 -0.20 5.88
C TYR A 52 -8.90 -0.23 4.47
N MET A 53 -8.09 -1.24 4.13
CA MET A 53 -7.61 -1.45 2.76
C MET A 53 -8.77 -1.69 1.79
N ASP A 54 -9.74 -2.52 2.15
CA ASP A 54 -10.90 -2.85 1.32
C ASP A 54 -11.76 -1.63 0.99
N ILE A 55 -11.91 -0.72 1.94
CA ILE A 55 -12.63 0.55 1.74
C ILE A 55 -11.72 1.71 1.28
N LYS A 56 -10.51 1.41 0.82
CA LYS A 56 -9.52 2.36 0.27
C LYS A 56 -9.12 3.51 1.22
N LYS A 57 -9.23 3.30 2.54
CA LYS A 57 -8.76 4.24 3.57
C LYS A 57 -7.31 3.91 3.97
N TYR A 58 -6.40 4.10 3.05
CA TYR A 58 -5.03 3.61 3.13
C TYR A 58 -4.22 4.20 4.29
N ASP A 59 -4.41 5.47 4.63
CA ASP A 59 -3.75 6.08 5.78
C ASP A 59 -4.18 5.42 7.10
N LYS A 60 -5.48 5.10 7.24
CA LYS A 60 -5.98 4.37 8.39
C LYS A 60 -5.46 2.93 8.43
N ALA A 61 -5.41 2.26 7.29
CA ALA A 61 -4.79 0.94 7.20
C ALA A 61 -3.34 0.98 7.68
N ALA A 62 -2.55 1.98 7.27
CA ALA A 62 -1.17 2.15 7.68
C ALA A 62 -1.01 2.33 9.20
N GLU A 63 -1.89 3.12 9.85
CA GLU A 63 -1.92 3.26 11.30
C GLU A 63 -2.09 1.89 12.01
N TYR A 64 -3.06 1.09 11.56
CA TYR A 64 -3.36 -0.20 12.17
C TYR A 64 -2.33 -1.29 11.86
N TYR A 65 -1.74 -1.32 10.66
CA TYR A 65 -0.59 -2.20 10.38
C TYR A 65 0.59 -1.89 11.28
N THR A 66 0.87 -0.60 11.54
CA THR A 66 1.93 -0.19 12.48
C THR A 66 1.67 -0.71 13.90
N LEU A 67 0.41 -0.78 14.33
CA LEU A 67 0.05 -1.38 15.62
C LEU A 67 0.20 -2.90 15.61
N ALA A 68 -0.15 -3.56 14.51
CA ALA A 68 -0.02 -5.01 14.34
C ALA A 68 1.46 -5.47 14.34
N MET A 69 2.39 -4.64 13.84
CA MET A 69 3.83 -4.91 13.84
C MET A 69 4.44 -5.08 15.23
N ARG A 70 3.74 -4.71 16.30
CA ARG A 70 4.21 -4.94 17.68
C ARG A 70 4.30 -6.44 18.02
N ASN A 71 3.61 -7.30 17.27
CA ASN A 71 3.72 -8.75 17.39
C ASN A 71 4.79 -9.26 16.43
N LYS A 72 5.77 -10.03 16.97
CA LYS A 72 6.87 -10.57 16.16
C LYS A 72 6.42 -11.47 15.01
N GLU A 73 5.37 -12.27 15.23
CA GLU A 73 4.84 -13.21 14.21
C GLU A 73 4.18 -12.46 13.04
N LEU A 74 3.61 -11.28 13.30
CA LEU A 74 2.93 -10.45 12.31
C LEU A 74 3.83 -9.34 11.75
N TYR A 75 5.03 -9.15 12.29
CA TYR A 75 5.89 -8.01 11.98
C TYR A 75 6.13 -7.86 10.48
N LEU A 76 6.75 -8.86 9.84
CA LEU A 76 7.10 -8.77 8.42
C LEU A 76 5.88 -8.69 7.52
N THR A 77 4.83 -9.47 7.80
CA THR A 77 3.60 -9.42 7.03
C THR A 77 2.94 -8.05 7.13
N SER A 78 2.82 -7.50 8.34
CA SER A 78 2.25 -6.16 8.56
C SER A 78 3.12 -5.07 7.95
N TYR A 79 4.46 -5.22 7.97
CA TYR A 79 5.37 -4.25 7.39
C TYR A 79 5.26 -4.19 5.86
N TYR A 80 5.14 -5.35 5.21
CA TYR A 80 4.86 -5.40 3.77
C TYR A 80 3.51 -4.75 3.42
N LYS A 81 2.47 -5.03 4.21
CA LYS A 81 1.15 -4.42 4.03
C LYS A 81 1.15 -2.91 4.30
N LEU A 82 1.93 -2.45 5.27
CA LEU A 82 2.17 -1.04 5.55
C LEU A 82 2.81 -0.33 4.34
N ALA A 83 3.88 -0.93 3.78
CA ALA A 83 4.52 -0.41 2.58
C ALA A 83 3.52 -0.26 1.42
N ARG A 84 2.68 -1.29 1.21
CA ARG A 84 1.62 -1.27 0.20
C ARG A 84 0.55 -0.21 0.49
N ALA A 85 0.16 -0.04 1.74
CA ALA A 85 -0.80 1.00 2.12
C ALA A 85 -0.25 2.40 1.82
N TYR A 86 1.02 2.68 2.12
CA TYR A 86 1.65 3.94 1.75
C TYR A 86 1.73 4.14 0.23
N ALA A 87 2.05 3.11 -0.54
CA ALA A 87 2.06 3.19 -2.01
C ALA A 87 0.67 3.54 -2.58
N LEU A 88 -0.39 2.89 -2.07
CA LEU A 88 -1.77 3.17 -2.48
C LEU A 88 -2.28 4.54 -2.01
N ALA A 89 -1.77 5.03 -0.88
CA ALA A 89 -1.98 6.40 -0.41
C ALA A 89 -1.17 7.45 -1.21
N LYS A 90 -0.35 7.02 -2.16
CA LYS A 90 0.60 7.85 -2.92
C LYS A 90 1.64 8.55 -2.03
N ASN A 91 1.90 8.01 -0.84
CA ASN A 91 2.99 8.46 0.02
C ASN A 91 4.28 7.73 -0.38
N TRP A 92 4.84 8.19 -1.52
CA TRP A 92 5.93 7.50 -2.20
C TRP A 92 7.20 7.39 -1.37
N ASP A 93 7.52 8.42 -0.57
CA ASP A 93 8.72 8.42 0.27
C ASP A 93 8.63 7.36 1.37
N LYS A 94 7.53 7.29 2.11
CA LYS A 94 7.34 6.26 3.13
C LYS A 94 7.25 4.86 2.52
N ALA A 95 6.61 4.73 1.36
CA ALA A 95 6.55 3.45 0.66
C ALA A 95 7.97 3.00 0.26
N PHE A 96 8.79 3.92 -0.27
CA PHE A 96 10.17 3.65 -0.67
C PHE A 96 11.02 3.19 0.53
N GLU A 97 10.94 3.90 1.66
CA GLU A 97 11.64 3.52 2.90
C GLU A 97 11.26 2.10 3.34
N CYS A 98 9.95 1.82 3.47
CA CYS A 98 9.48 0.51 3.91
C CYS A 98 9.90 -0.62 2.96
N TYR A 99 9.78 -0.45 1.65
CA TYR A 99 10.20 -1.47 0.69
C TYR A 99 11.71 -1.64 0.64
N SER A 100 12.48 -0.56 0.82
CA SER A 100 13.95 -0.63 0.90
C SER A 100 14.40 -1.42 2.13
N ASP A 101 13.77 -1.18 3.27
CA ASP A 101 14.05 -1.93 4.49
C ASP A 101 13.72 -3.42 4.33
N LEU A 102 12.55 -3.73 3.74
CA LEU A 102 12.17 -5.12 3.45
C LEU A 102 13.15 -5.78 2.49
N LEU A 103 13.58 -5.08 1.43
CA LEU A 103 14.57 -5.61 0.48
C LEU A 103 15.94 -5.82 1.15
N SER A 104 16.30 -5.03 2.15
CA SER A 104 17.53 -5.25 2.92
C SER A 104 17.56 -6.59 3.65
N LEU A 105 16.37 -7.10 4.04
CA LEU A 105 16.18 -8.39 4.71
C LEU A 105 16.12 -9.57 3.73
N ASP A 106 15.61 -9.34 2.52
CA ASP A 106 15.47 -10.35 1.46
C ASP A 106 15.90 -9.74 0.11
N LYS A 107 17.21 -9.71 -0.11
CA LYS A 107 17.86 -8.98 -1.21
C LYS A 107 17.52 -9.52 -2.59
N ASP A 108 17.15 -10.78 -2.68
CA ASP A 108 16.88 -11.46 -3.96
C ASP A 108 15.39 -11.47 -4.33
N ASN A 109 14.54 -10.85 -3.50
CA ASN A 109 13.10 -10.81 -3.70
C ASN A 109 12.72 -9.93 -4.90
N SER A 110 12.37 -10.56 -6.02
CA SER A 110 11.99 -9.87 -7.26
C SER A 110 10.74 -8.99 -7.10
N VAL A 111 9.79 -9.39 -6.24
CA VAL A 111 8.56 -8.62 -5.98
C VAL A 111 8.88 -7.31 -5.25
N LEU A 112 9.81 -7.34 -4.29
CA LEU A 112 10.25 -6.13 -3.59
C LEU A 112 11.06 -5.20 -4.51
N LYS A 113 11.95 -5.79 -5.35
CA LYS A 113 12.69 -5.04 -6.37
C LYS A 113 11.74 -4.35 -7.36
N ALA A 114 10.73 -5.08 -7.87
CA ALA A 114 9.72 -4.52 -8.77
C ALA A 114 8.87 -3.42 -8.11
N SER A 115 8.49 -3.62 -6.83
CA SER A 115 7.77 -2.59 -6.06
C SER A 115 8.59 -1.32 -5.89
N LEU A 116 9.89 -1.44 -5.59
CA LEU A 116 10.79 -0.29 -5.50
C LEU A 116 10.97 0.39 -6.85
N ALA A 117 11.14 -0.35 -7.94
CA ALA A 117 11.23 0.21 -9.28
C ALA A 117 9.97 1.01 -9.63
N TYR A 118 8.77 0.48 -9.33
CA TYR A 118 7.53 1.21 -9.51
C TYR A 118 7.50 2.53 -8.71
N ILE A 119 7.86 2.48 -7.43
CA ILE A 119 7.86 3.67 -6.56
C ILE A 119 8.91 4.68 -7.01
N THR A 120 10.08 4.23 -7.49
CA THR A 120 11.12 5.07 -8.10
C THR A 120 10.54 5.87 -9.27
N ALA A 121 9.76 5.24 -10.15
CA ALA A 121 9.07 5.95 -11.23
C ALA A 121 8.06 6.98 -10.71
N MET A 122 7.27 6.62 -9.69
CA MET A 122 6.26 7.52 -9.10
C MET A 122 6.88 8.71 -8.35
N ARG A 123 8.15 8.63 -7.98
CA ARG A 123 8.96 9.74 -7.43
C ARG A 123 9.57 10.63 -8.52
N GLY A 124 9.35 10.31 -9.79
CA GLY A 124 9.83 11.08 -10.94
C GLY A 124 11.11 10.53 -11.60
N GLU A 125 11.69 9.46 -11.10
CA GLU A 125 12.87 8.80 -11.64
C GLU A 125 12.49 7.71 -12.65
N THR A 126 11.68 8.06 -13.66
CA THR A 126 11.03 7.12 -14.59
C THR A 126 12.04 6.29 -15.38
N ASP A 127 13.09 6.92 -15.93
CA ASP A 127 14.06 6.20 -16.76
C ASP A 127 14.88 5.19 -15.94
N ASN A 128 15.22 5.54 -14.69
CA ASN A 128 15.88 4.62 -13.76
C ASN A 128 14.99 3.41 -13.44
N ALA A 129 13.72 3.65 -13.18
CA ALA A 129 12.74 2.58 -12.92
C ALA A 129 12.58 1.62 -14.12
N ILE A 130 12.52 2.17 -15.34
CA ILE A 130 12.45 1.37 -16.58
C ILE A 130 13.68 0.47 -16.72
N LEU A 131 14.87 0.97 -16.42
CA LEU A 131 16.10 0.17 -16.45
C LEU A 131 16.03 -0.97 -15.41
N GLN A 132 15.62 -0.67 -14.18
CA GLN A 132 15.45 -1.67 -13.13
C GLN A 132 14.46 -2.78 -13.53
N TYR A 133 13.33 -2.44 -14.16
CA TYR A 133 12.39 -3.45 -14.68
C TYR A 133 12.99 -4.29 -15.80
N LYS A 134 13.73 -3.70 -16.73
CA LYS A 134 14.40 -4.42 -17.83
C LYS A 134 15.41 -5.43 -17.29
N ASP A 135 16.18 -5.05 -16.28
CA ASP A 135 17.15 -5.95 -15.62
C ASP A 135 16.41 -7.11 -14.95
N LEU A 136 15.34 -6.84 -14.19
CA LEU A 136 14.53 -7.88 -13.54
C LEU A 136 13.88 -8.83 -14.53
N ILE A 137 13.35 -8.34 -15.66
CA ILE A 137 12.76 -9.16 -16.73
C ILE A 137 13.84 -10.01 -17.41
N THR A 138 15.06 -9.50 -17.54
CA THR A 138 16.18 -10.26 -18.10
C THR A 138 16.57 -11.42 -17.17
N GLU A 139 16.57 -11.19 -15.85
CA GLU A 139 16.81 -12.23 -14.85
C GLU A 139 15.67 -13.25 -14.75
N ASN A 140 14.41 -12.80 -14.96
CA ASN A 140 13.20 -13.59 -14.77
C ASN A 140 12.26 -13.48 -15.99
N PRO A 141 12.65 -13.99 -17.18
CA PRO A 141 11.92 -13.72 -18.44
C PRO A 141 10.56 -14.42 -18.56
N TYR A 142 10.22 -15.31 -17.63
CA TYR A 142 8.96 -16.05 -17.56
C TYR A 142 8.14 -15.67 -16.31
N ASP A 143 8.44 -14.56 -15.64
CA ASP A 143 7.62 -14.03 -14.55
C ASP A 143 6.49 -13.18 -15.15
N GLU A 144 5.27 -13.75 -15.17
CA GLU A 144 4.06 -13.12 -15.70
C GLU A 144 3.74 -11.83 -14.95
N ASN A 145 3.82 -11.85 -13.61
CA ASN A 145 3.48 -10.68 -12.78
C ASN A 145 4.45 -9.52 -13.00
N LEU A 146 5.72 -9.83 -13.24
CA LEU A 146 6.74 -8.82 -13.51
C LEU A 146 6.51 -8.15 -14.86
N LEU A 147 6.23 -8.91 -15.91
CA LEU A 147 5.87 -8.36 -17.23
C LEU A 147 4.57 -7.54 -17.17
N GLU A 148 3.55 -8.04 -16.50
CA GLU A 148 2.30 -7.33 -16.28
C GLU A 148 2.54 -5.98 -15.57
N SER A 149 3.31 -6.00 -14.49
CA SER A 149 3.66 -4.80 -13.71
C SER A 149 4.45 -3.78 -14.54
N TYR A 150 5.32 -4.27 -15.42
CA TYR A 150 6.10 -3.41 -16.31
C TYR A 150 5.22 -2.74 -17.37
N VAL A 151 4.31 -3.47 -18.02
CA VAL A 151 3.34 -2.88 -18.97
C VAL A 151 2.48 -1.84 -18.26
N ALA A 152 1.96 -2.15 -17.06
CA ALA A 152 1.19 -1.21 -16.27
C ALA A 152 1.97 0.06 -15.90
N LEU A 153 3.25 -0.08 -15.54
CA LEU A 153 4.13 1.06 -15.29
C LEU A 153 4.26 1.95 -16.53
N LEU A 154 4.59 1.36 -17.69
CA LEU A 154 4.84 2.10 -18.92
C LEU A 154 3.59 2.88 -19.36
N LEU A 155 2.40 2.27 -19.27
CA LEU A 155 1.12 2.95 -19.50
C LEU A 155 0.89 4.11 -18.54
N ASN A 156 1.17 3.92 -17.24
CA ASN A 156 0.95 4.93 -16.22
C ASN A 156 1.87 6.15 -16.37
N VAL A 157 3.08 5.95 -16.88
CA VAL A 157 4.05 7.04 -17.12
C VAL A 157 4.01 7.61 -18.54
N GLY A 158 3.08 7.15 -19.38
CA GLY A 158 2.86 7.65 -20.73
C GLY A 158 3.90 7.21 -21.77
N ARG A 159 4.64 6.11 -21.51
CA ARG A 159 5.62 5.53 -22.45
C ARG A 159 4.93 4.55 -23.40
N SER A 160 4.06 5.07 -24.27
CA SER A 160 3.13 4.27 -25.09
C SER A 160 3.82 3.29 -26.03
N GLU A 161 4.90 3.67 -26.71
CA GLU A 161 5.64 2.80 -27.64
C GLU A 161 6.33 1.62 -26.89
N ASP A 162 6.95 1.91 -25.76
CA ASP A 162 7.55 0.88 -24.90
C ASP A 162 6.45 -0.04 -24.31
N ALA A 163 5.29 0.54 -23.94
CA ALA A 163 4.16 -0.20 -23.39
C ALA A 163 3.57 -1.16 -24.44
N GLU A 164 3.39 -0.71 -25.70
CA GLU A 164 2.91 -1.55 -26.79
C GLU A 164 3.85 -2.73 -27.05
N SER A 165 5.15 -2.45 -27.16
CA SER A 165 6.16 -3.48 -27.37
C SER A 165 6.15 -4.52 -26.23
N SER A 166 6.08 -4.08 -24.99
CA SER A 166 6.06 -4.96 -23.80
C SER A 166 4.74 -5.72 -23.67
N PHE A 167 3.62 -5.12 -24.07
CA PHE A 167 2.33 -5.77 -24.14
C PHE A 167 2.31 -6.94 -25.14
N PHE A 168 2.93 -6.79 -26.31
CA PHE A 168 3.03 -7.88 -27.26
C PHE A 168 3.85 -9.04 -26.71
N ILE A 169 4.95 -8.77 -25.98
CA ILE A 169 5.74 -9.81 -25.31
C ILE A 169 4.89 -10.52 -24.24
N LEU A 170 4.14 -9.77 -23.42
CA LEU A 170 3.25 -10.36 -22.42
C LEU A 170 2.19 -11.25 -23.07
N LYS A 171 1.54 -10.77 -24.13
CA LYS A 171 0.50 -11.51 -24.87
C LYS A 171 1.03 -12.77 -25.52
N GLU A 172 2.24 -12.74 -26.08
CA GLU A 172 2.88 -13.90 -26.70
C GLU A 172 3.24 -14.97 -25.69
N LYS A 173 3.82 -14.55 -24.54
CA LYS A 173 4.27 -15.48 -23.49
C LYS A 173 3.13 -15.98 -22.60
N PHE A 174 2.12 -15.14 -22.36
CA PHE A 174 1.04 -15.40 -21.42
C PHE A 174 -0.32 -15.05 -22.05
N PRO A 175 -0.79 -15.80 -23.04
CA PRO A 175 -2.02 -15.50 -23.79
C PRO A 175 -3.30 -15.52 -22.93
N ASP A 176 -3.27 -16.21 -21.78
CA ASP A 176 -4.39 -16.30 -20.85
C ASP A 176 -4.35 -15.24 -19.74
N ASN A 177 -3.41 -14.29 -19.78
CA ASN A 177 -3.31 -13.22 -18.80
C ASN A 177 -4.58 -12.35 -18.79
N LYS A 178 -5.14 -12.16 -17.60
CA LYS A 178 -6.44 -11.50 -17.41
C LYS A 178 -6.41 -9.99 -17.69
N GLN A 179 -5.23 -9.38 -17.70
CA GLN A 179 -5.07 -7.94 -17.94
C GLN A 179 -4.93 -7.59 -19.42
N LEU A 180 -4.77 -8.55 -20.32
CA LEU A 180 -4.53 -8.28 -21.73
C LEU A 180 -5.63 -7.42 -22.37
N SER A 181 -6.91 -7.67 -22.06
CA SER A 181 -8.02 -6.87 -22.58
C SER A 181 -8.00 -5.43 -22.04
N ASN A 182 -7.66 -5.26 -20.78
CA ASN A 182 -7.56 -3.97 -20.12
C ASN A 182 -6.38 -3.14 -20.67
N PHE A 183 -5.21 -3.76 -20.85
CA PHE A 183 -4.05 -3.09 -21.45
C PHE A 183 -4.28 -2.72 -22.92
N ALA A 184 -4.91 -3.61 -23.69
CA ALA A 184 -5.26 -3.30 -25.07
C ALA A 184 -6.18 -2.09 -25.19
N GLN A 185 -7.16 -1.97 -24.30
CA GLN A 185 -8.05 -0.80 -24.26
C GLN A 185 -7.29 0.47 -23.90
N GLN A 186 -6.44 0.44 -22.86
CA GLN A 186 -5.64 1.61 -22.47
C GLN A 186 -4.68 2.07 -23.57
N LEU A 187 -4.07 1.15 -24.31
CA LEU A 187 -3.23 1.47 -25.48
C LEU A 187 -4.03 2.14 -26.59
N ALA A 188 -5.22 1.62 -26.92
CA ALA A 188 -6.10 2.21 -27.90
C ALA A 188 -6.53 3.64 -27.53
N ASP A 189 -6.96 3.84 -26.28
CA ASP A 189 -7.35 5.15 -25.75
C ASP A 189 -6.19 6.18 -25.81
N THR A 190 -4.95 5.72 -25.64
CA THR A 190 -3.75 6.58 -25.73
C THR A 190 -3.48 7.02 -27.17
N ILE A 191 -3.67 6.13 -28.15
CA ILE A 191 -3.48 6.41 -29.57
C ILE A 191 -4.56 7.39 -30.07
N ASP A 192 -5.81 7.17 -29.70
CA ASP A 192 -6.93 8.04 -30.08
C ASP A 192 -6.77 9.47 -29.54
N ASN A 193 -6.28 9.62 -28.32
CA ASN A 193 -5.99 10.92 -27.72
C ASN A 193 -4.84 11.64 -28.44
N PHE A 194 -3.77 10.91 -28.80
CA PHE A 194 -2.65 11.49 -29.55
C PHE A 194 -3.07 12.00 -30.94
N ASP A 195 -3.92 11.25 -31.65
CA ASP A 195 -4.45 11.65 -32.97
C ASP A 195 -5.42 12.85 -32.87
N ALA A 196 -6.19 12.94 -31.79
CA ALA A 196 -7.05 14.07 -31.51
C ALA A 196 -6.25 15.36 -31.26
N ASP A 197 -5.21 15.30 -30.44
CA ASP A 197 -4.32 16.43 -30.14
C ASP A 197 -3.56 16.91 -31.39
N LYS A 198 -3.11 15.98 -32.23
CA LYS A 198 -2.45 16.28 -33.49
C LYS A 198 -3.38 17.00 -34.48
N LYS A 199 -4.65 16.61 -34.55
CA LYS A 199 -5.67 17.29 -35.38
C LYS A 199 -5.96 18.73 -34.91
N ILE A 200 -5.96 18.96 -33.59
CA ILE A 200 -6.17 20.29 -33.00
C ILE A 200 -4.99 21.19 -33.29
N SER A 201 -3.76 20.72 -33.17
CA SER A 201 -2.53 21.50 -33.42
C SER A 201 -2.45 21.92 -34.91
N VAL A 202 -2.72 21.02 -35.84
CA VAL A 202 -2.71 21.31 -37.28
C VAL A 202 -3.82 22.29 -37.66
N SER A 203 -4.99 22.23 -37.03
CA SER A 203 -6.10 23.17 -37.26
C SER A 203 -5.82 24.57 -36.69
N GLY A 204 -5.02 24.66 -35.64
CA GLY A 204 -4.60 25.92 -35.02
C GLY A 204 -3.59 26.71 -35.90
N GLU A 205 -2.61 26.02 -36.48
CA GLU A 205 -1.64 26.64 -37.42
C GLU A 205 -2.27 27.16 -38.71
N SER A 206 -3.23 26.43 -39.28
CA SER A 206 -3.92 26.87 -40.50
C SER A 206 -4.80 28.12 -40.31
N LYS A 207 -5.22 28.43 -39.09
CA LYS A 207 -5.93 29.68 -38.74
C LYS A 207 -5.01 30.87 -38.52
N ALA A 208 -3.81 30.64 -38.04
CA ALA A 208 -2.80 31.70 -37.81
C ALA A 208 -2.25 32.26 -39.12
N GLU A 209 -1.99 31.42 -40.13
CA GLU A 209 -1.53 31.88 -41.46
C GLU A 209 -2.58 32.66 -42.29
N LYS A 210 -3.89 32.43 -42.08
CA LYS A 210 -4.95 33.18 -42.73
C LYS A 210 -5.26 34.54 -42.12
N GLY A 211 -4.77 34.81 -40.91
CA GLY A 211 -4.98 36.10 -40.22
C GLY A 211 -4.04 37.20 -40.68
N ASP A 212 -2.87 36.90 -41.21
CA ASP A 212 -1.81 37.88 -41.50
C ASP A 212 -1.80 38.38 -42.96
N SER A 213 -2.62 37.78 -43.84
CA SER A 213 -2.72 38.21 -45.25
C SER A 213 -3.72 39.32 -45.52
N ASN A 214 -4.53 39.77 -44.54
CA ASN A 214 -5.59 40.77 -44.71
C ASN A 214 -5.25 42.18 -44.13
N GLN A 215 -3.99 42.44 -43.70
CA GLN A 215 -3.60 43.75 -43.17
C GLN A 215 -2.62 44.53 -44.04
N LYS A 216 -2.43 44.15 -45.33
CA LYS A 216 -1.57 44.90 -46.26
C LYS A 216 -2.32 45.35 -47.54
N ALA A 217 -3.53 45.85 -47.42
CA ALA A 217 -4.25 46.55 -48.50
C ALA A 217 -5.15 47.64 -47.90
N SER A 218 -4.58 48.73 -47.41
CA SER A 218 -5.24 50.06 -47.24
C SER A 218 -4.17 51.14 -47.21
#